data_32aa7934c2ed6d6d93bc167383db641c
#
_entry.id   32aa7934c2ed6d6d93bc167383db641c
#
_cell.length_a   1.000
_cell.length_b   1.000
_cell.length_c   1.000
_cell.angle_alpha   90.00
_cell.angle_beta   90.00
_cell.angle_gamma   90.00
#
_symmetry.space_group_name_H-M   'P 1'
#
loop_
_entity.id
_entity.type
_entity.pdbx_description
1 polymer ?
#
loop_
_entity_poly.entity_id
_entity_poly.type
_entity_poly.pdbx_seq_one_letter_code
_entity_poly.pdbx_strand_id
1 'polypeptide(L)'
;MPQQSQPAPQPAPQPQPVPLHRARHTAESFGTDPQRYDRARPRYPDDLVARIVAGSPGPDVPDVLDVLDVGCGTGIAARQFAAAGCTVLGVEPDARMAEFARARGLPVEVATFEAWEPAGRTFDAVIAAQSWHWVDPVAGAEKAARVLRPHGRLAVFGHVFEPPAEVAEPFAAAYRRAAPDSPFSGQPARRPLETYQAGYAKIADRIRETGRFEDPEQWRFDWQRSYTREEWLELLPTTGGLTRLRPEQLAAVLGAVGHAIDALGGRFTMRYTTLATTAVRTGAD
;
A
#
# COMPACT_ATOMS: atom_id res chain seq x y z
N MET A 1 20.17 -48.37 -40.39
CA MET A 1 20.31 -47.86 -39.01
C MET A 1 19.62 -46.51 -38.94
N PRO A 2 18.49 -46.36 -38.28
CA PRO A 2 17.85 -45.05 -38.11
C PRO A 2 18.59 -44.25 -37.05
N GLN A 3 18.96 -43.00 -37.38
CA GLN A 3 19.53 -42.05 -36.43
C GLN A 3 18.47 -41.62 -35.40
N GLN A 4 18.78 -41.86 -34.14
CA GLN A 4 17.97 -41.34 -33.02
C GLN A 4 18.20 -39.83 -32.88
N SER A 5 17.15 -39.05 -33.14
CA SER A 5 17.14 -37.61 -32.87
C SER A 5 17.20 -37.38 -31.37
N GLN A 6 18.23 -36.66 -30.89
CA GLN A 6 18.32 -36.21 -29.52
C GLN A 6 17.21 -35.17 -29.24
N PRO A 7 16.50 -35.26 -28.09
CA PRO A 7 15.52 -34.23 -27.72
C PRO A 7 16.23 -32.88 -27.49
N ALA A 8 15.58 -31.81 -27.95
CA ALA A 8 16.05 -30.44 -27.73
C ALA A 8 16.16 -30.12 -26.23
N PRO A 9 17.17 -29.34 -25.80
CA PRO A 9 17.31 -28.96 -24.40
C PRO A 9 16.09 -28.15 -23.95
N GLN A 10 15.53 -28.52 -22.79
CA GLN A 10 14.45 -27.79 -22.17
C GLN A 10 14.94 -26.39 -21.78
N PRO A 11 14.13 -25.33 -22.02
CA PRO A 11 14.49 -23.96 -21.58
C PRO A 11 14.66 -23.94 -20.05
N ALA A 12 15.74 -23.27 -19.60
CA ALA A 12 16.02 -23.08 -18.18
C ALA A 12 14.81 -22.43 -17.49
N PRO A 13 14.45 -22.85 -16.25
CA PRO A 13 13.34 -22.25 -15.52
C PRO A 13 13.61 -20.76 -15.34
N GLN A 14 12.63 -19.94 -15.73
CA GLN A 14 12.70 -18.49 -15.52
C GLN A 14 12.73 -18.20 -14.01
N PRO A 15 13.60 -17.29 -13.55
CA PRO A 15 13.66 -16.93 -12.14
C PRO A 15 12.29 -16.39 -11.70
N GLN A 16 11.74 -17.00 -10.65
CA GLN A 16 10.46 -16.55 -10.08
C GLN A 16 10.64 -15.13 -9.52
N PRO A 17 9.66 -14.25 -9.71
CA PRO A 17 9.74 -12.90 -9.17
C PRO A 17 9.88 -12.93 -7.64
N VAL A 18 10.84 -12.17 -7.11
CA VAL A 18 11.06 -12.06 -5.67
C VAL A 18 9.80 -11.47 -5.02
N PRO A 19 9.23 -12.12 -4.00
CA PRO A 19 8.07 -11.57 -3.28
C PRO A 19 8.34 -10.16 -2.74
N LEU A 20 7.37 -9.25 -2.80
CA LEU A 20 7.55 -7.84 -2.43
C LEU A 20 8.03 -7.66 -0.98
N HIS A 21 7.56 -8.47 -0.04
CA HIS A 21 8.02 -8.44 1.36
C HIS A 21 9.53 -8.74 1.54
N ARG A 22 10.19 -9.27 0.51
CA ARG A 22 11.65 -9.47 0.46
C ARG A 22 12.39 -8.36 -0.28
N ALA A 23 11.68 -7.43 -0.91
CA ALA A 23 12.24 -6.35 -1.73
C ALA A 23 12.45 -5.05 -0.90
N ARG A 24 13.16 -5.11 0.23
CA ARG A 24 13.37 -3.98 1.17
C ARG A 24 13.87 -2.70 0.50
N HIS A 25 14.83 -2.79 -0.41
CA HIS A 25 15.34 -1.61 -1.13
C HIS A 25 14.26 -0.85 -1.92
N THR A 26 13.19 -1.54 -2.32
CA THR A 26 12.07 -0.87 -2.98
C THR A 26 11.22 -0.12 -1.96
N ALA A 27 10.96 -0.70 -0.78
CA ALA A 27 10.25 -0.03 0.30
C ALA A 27 11.02 1.22 0.79
N GLU A 28 12.33 1.11 1.01
CA GLU A 28 13.19 2.21 1.46
C GLU A 28 13.30 3.36 0.43
N SER A 29 13.02 3.12 -0.85
CA SER A 29 13.10 4.17 -1.88
C SER A 29 12.02 5.25 -1.71
N PHE A 30 10.91 4.96 -1.03
CA PHE A 30 9.86 5.94 -0.72
C PHE A 30 10.29 7.00 0.29
N GLY A 31 11.21 6.66 1.21
CA GLY A 31 11.74 7.55 2.24
C GLY A 31 12.80 8.54 1.74
N THR A 32 13.06 8.62 0.44
CA THR A 32 14.04 9.57 -0.11
C THR A 32 13.61 11.02 0.06
N ASP A 33 12.33 11.31 -0.04
CA ASP A 33 11.73 12.63 0.20
C ASP A 33 10.39 12.49 0.94
N PRO A 34 10.43 12.32 2.28
CA PRO A 34 9.23 12.15 3.10
C PRO A 34 8.28 13.34 3.03
N GLN A 35 8.83 14.57 2.92
CA GLN A 35 8.03 15.79 2.85
C GLN A 35 7.20 15.84 1.56
N ARG A 36 7.80 15.51 0.42
CA ARG A 36 7.10 15.41 -0.87
C ARG A 36 6.06 14.31 -0.82
N TYR A 37 6.44 13.15 -0.29
CA TYR A 37 5.52 12.01 -0.14
C TYR A 37 4.28 12.40 0.65
N ASP A 38 4.46 13.00 1.83
CA ASP A 38 3.34 13.43 2.71
C ASP A 38 2.41 14.46 2.06
N ARG A 39 2.99 15.43 1.36
CA ARG A 39 2.24 16.51 0.69
C ARG A 39 1.47 16.02 -0.52
N ALA A 40 2.08 15.15 -1.33
CA ALA A 40 1.53 14.75 -2.62
C ALA A 40 0.54 13.60 -2.53
N ARG A 41 0.73 12.65 -1.61
CA ARG A 41 -0.12 11.46 -1.51
C ARG A 41 -1.54 11.78 -1.06
N PRO A 42 -2.55 11.13 -1.65
CA PRO A 42 -3.94 11.31 -1.23
C PRO A 42 -4.19 10.74 0.16
N ARG A 43 -5.17 11.35 0.85
CA ARG A 43 -5.73 10.82 2.08
C ARG A 43 -6.74 9.71 1.78
N TYR A 44 -7.09 8.93 2.78
CA TYR A 44 -8.10 7.88 2.66
C TYR A 44 -9.52 8.47 2.84
N PRO A 45 -10.57 7.82 2.27
CA PRO A 45 -11.95 8.23 2.50
C PRO A 45 -12.29 8.26 3.99
N ASP A 46 -12.94 9.33 4.45
CA ASP A 46 -13.34 9.46 5.85
C ASP A 46 -14.34 8.37 6.26
N ASP A 47 -15.19 7.92 5.34
CA ASP A 47 -16.13 6.80 5.56
C ASP A 47 -15.38 5.47 5.83
N LEU A 48 -14.21 5.25 5.23
CA LEU A 48 -13.38 4.08 5.54
C LEU A 48 -12.88 4.16 6.98
N VAL A 49 -12.33 5.31 7.38
CA VAL A 49 -11.82 5.52 8.74
C VAL A 49 -12.96 5.35 9.76
N ALA A 50 -14.09 6.00 9.54
CA ALA A 50 -15.26 5.91 10.39
C ALA A 50 -15.78 4.47 10.54
N ARG A 51 -15.82 3.72 9.42
CA ARG A 51 -16.26 2.31 9.43
C ARG A 51 -15.30 1.40 10.18
N ILE A 52 -13.99 1.61 10.09
CA ILE A 52 -12.99 0.85 10.86
C ILE A 52 -13.15 1.16 12.34
N VAL A 53 -13.23 2.44 12.71
CA VAL A 53 -13.39 2.87 14.10
C VAL A 53 -14.68 2.31 14.71
N ALA A 54 -15.82 2.44 14.02
CA ALA A 54 -17.10 1.93 14.50
C ALA A 54 -17.17 0.40 14.62
N GLY A 55 -16.39 -0.31 13.82
CA GLY A 55 -16.36 -1.78 13.80
C GLY A 55 -15.22 -2.41 14.59
N SER A 56 -14.43 -1.61 15.33
CA SER A 56 -13.24 -2.11 16.05
C SER A 56 -13.46 -2.45 17.53
N PRO A 57 -14.49 -1.94 18.23
CA PRO A 57 -14.63 -2.22 19.64
C PRO A 57 -15.18 -3.62 19.90
N GLY A 58 -14.57 -4.30 20.89
CA GLY A 58 -15.16 -5.45 21.56
C GLY A 58 -16.29 -5.04 22.53
N PRO A 59 -16.87 -5.98 23.28
CA PRO A 59 -18.00 -5.73 24.19
C PRO A 59 -17.68 -4.75 25.33
N ASP A 60 -16.40 -4.59 25.69
CA ASP A 60 -15.93 -3.66 26.73
C ASP A 60 -15.22 -2.47 26.04
N VAL A 61 -15.99 -1.60 25.40
CA VAL A 61 -15.50 -0.49 24.56
C VAL A 61 -14.81 0.58 25.40
N PRO A 62 -13.51 0.87 25.19
CA PRO A 62 -12.90 2.06 25.76
C PRO A 62 -13.42 3.32 25.04
N ASP A 63 -13.48 4.44 25.77
CA ASP A 63 -13.86 5.74 25.19
C ASP A 63 -12.94 6.18 24.04
N VAL A 64 -11.69 5.66 24.03
CA VAL A 64 -10.66 5.95 23.03
C VAL A 64 -10.02 4.65 22.55
N LEU A 65 -10.07 4.41 21.24
CA LEU A 65 -9.46 3.22 20.64
C LEU A 65 -7.94 3.35 20.50
N ASP A 66 -7.23 2.29 20.85
CA ASP A 66 -5.80 2.13 20.58
C ASP A 66 -5.59 1.50 19.20
N VAL A 67 -4.91 2.21 18.31
CA VAL A 67 -4.67 1.78 16.93
C VAL A 67 -3.18 1.62 16.66
N LEU A 68 -2.80 0.49 16.08
CA LEU A 68 -1.46 0.24 15.56
C LEU A 68 -1.44 0.43 14.04
N ASP A 69 -0.64 1.36 13.52
CA ASP A 69 -0.46 1.59 12.08
C ASP A 69 0.84 0.91 11.60
N VAL A 70 0.70 -0.18 10.85
CA VAL A 70 1.80 -1.02 10.34
C VAL A 70 2.32 -0.49 9.02
N GLY A 71 3.60 -0.09 8.99
CA GLY A 71 4.20 0.61 7.86
C GLY A 71 3.60 1.99 7.71
N CYS A 72 3.56 2.75 8.80
CA CYS A 72 2.84 4.02 8.87
C CYS A 72 3.40 5.10 7.93
N GLY A 73 4.63 4.93 7.40
CA GLY A 73 5.27 5.90 6.54
C GLY A 73 5.39 7.27 7.19
N THR A 74 4.92 8.30 6.50
CA THR A 74 4.84 9.67 7.03
C THR A 74 3.66 9.92 7.98
N GLY A 75 2.83 8.89 8.23
CA GLY A 75 1.68 8.97 9.14
C GLY A 75 0.39 9.53 8.52
N ILE A 76 0.19 9.42 7.21
CA ILE A 76 -1.03 9.92 6.54
C ILE A 76 -2.29 9.28 7.12
N ALA A 77 -2.34 7.93 7.18
CA ALA A 77 -3.46 7.21 7.76
C ALA A 77 -3.55 7.44 9.27
N ALA A 78 -2.43 7.29 9.99
CA ALA A 78 -2.36 7.49 11.43
C ALA A 78 -2.98 8.83 11.89
N ARG A 79 -2.67 9.93 11.18
CA ARG A 79 -3.26 11.24 11.50
C ARG A 79 -4.77 11.31 11.27
N GLN A 80 -5.33 10.54 10.32
CA GLN A 80 -6.79 10.47 10.13
C GLN A 80 -7.47 9.72 11.28
N PHE A 81 -6.87 8.62 11.75
CA PHE A 81 -7.38 7.91 12.94
C PHE A 81 -7.23 8.73 14.21
N ALA A 82 -6.11 9.44 14.39
CA ALA A 82 -5.95 10.38 15.50
C ALA A 82 -6.99 11.50 15.47
N ALA A 83 -7.30 12.06 14.29
CA ALA A 83 -8.36 13.06 14.13
C ALA A 83 -9.76 12.49 14.37
N ALA A 84 -9.95 11.17 14.22
CA ALA A 84 -11.18 10.46 14.59
C ALA A 84 -11.25 10.09 16.09
N GLY A 85 -10.31 10.56 16.91
CA GLY A 85 -10.30 10.37 18.37
C GLY A 85 -9.53 9.14 18.85
N CYS A 86 -8.77 8.47 17.99
CA CYS A 86 -7.98 7.29 18.38
C CYS A 86 -6.60 7.69 18.93
N THR A 87 -6.05 6.87 19.83
CA THR A 87 -4.63 6.87 20.16
C THR A 87 -3.90 6.00 19.14
N VAL A 88 -2.90 6.53 18.45
CA VAL A 88 -2.22 5.80 17.37
C VAL A 88 -0.74 5.64 17.66
N LEU A 89 -0.24 4.40 17.52
CA LEU A 89 1.18 4.07 17.46
C LEU A 89 1.53 3.62 16.04
N GLY A 90 2.58 4.19 15.45
CA GLY A 90 3.12 3.75 14.18
C GLY A 90 4.29 2.77 14.35
N VAL A 91 4.39 1.82 13.43
CA VAL A 91 5.61 1.00 13.23
C VAL A 91 6.06 1.21 11.80
N GLU A 92 7.33 1.64 11.61
CA GLU A 92 7.86 1.99 10.28
C GLU A 92 9.34 1.59 10.17
N PRO A 93 9.73 0.78 9.18
CA PRO A 93 11.11 0.37 9.03
C PRO A 93 12.06 1.47 8.51
N ASP A 94 11.57 2.47 7.74
CA ASP A 94 12.39 3.58 7.26
C ASP A 94 12.48 4.68 8.31
N ALA A 95 13.67 4.84 8.89
CA ALA A 95 13.92 5.83 9.94
C ALA A 95 13.61 7.27 9.50
N ARG A 96 13.78 7.62 8.20
CA ARG A 96 13.49 8.95 7.65
C ARG A 96 12.00 9.25 7.63
N MET A 97 11.19 8.25 7.25
CA MET A 97 9.73 8.33 7.30
C MET A 97 9.25 8.41 8.74
N ALA A 98 9.79 7.57 9.62
CA ALA A 98 9.45 7.55 11.04
C ALA A 98 9.79 8.89 11.72
N GLU A 99 10.95 9.47 11.45
CA GLU A 99 11.35 10.78 11.98
C GLU A 99 10.41 11.90 11.52
N PHE A 100 10.03 11.88 10.23
CA PHE A 100 9.08 12.82 9.68
C PHE A 100 7.70 12.71 10.36
N ALA A 101 7.21 11.50 10.60
CA ALA A 101 5.95 11.26 11.30
C ALA A 101 6.01 11.72 12.76
N ARG A 102 7.13 11.44 13.46
CA ARG A 102 7.38 11.91 14.83
C ARG A 102 7.39 13.43 14.94
N ALA A 103 8.03 14.12 13.98
CA ALA A 103 8.05 15.58 13.91
C ALA A 103 6.63 16.20 13.76
N ARG A 104 5.63 15.38 13.40
CA ARG A 104 4.21 15.74 13.31
C ARG A 104 3.36 15.20 14.46
N GLY A 105 4.01 14.76 15.54
CA GLY A 105 3.36 14.36 16.79
C GLY A 105 2.85 12.91 16.80
N LEU A 106 3.20 12.06 15.80
CA LEU A 106 2.86 10.65 15.82
C LEU A 106 3.94 9.86 16.57
N PRO A 107 3.62 9.11 17.64
CA PRO A 107 4.53 8.12 18.21
C PRO A 107 4.83 7.03 17.16
N VAL A 108 6.11 6.79 16.86
CA VAL A 108 6.52 5.76 15.88
C VAL A 108 7.71 4.98 16.44
N GLU A 109 7.68 3.65 16.28
CA GLU A 109 8.82 2.77 16.58
C GLU A 109 9.43 2.29 15.26
N VAL A 110 10.78 2.33 15.19
CA VAL A 110 11.50 1.95 13.97
C VAL A 110 11.79 0.47 13.98
N ALA A 111 11.01 -0.28 13.22
CA ALA A 111 11.18 -1.72 13.02
C ALA A 111 10.38 -2.20 11.81
N THR A 112 10.70 -3.37 11.25
CA THR A 112 9.71 -4.12 10.45
C THR A 112 8.64 -4.69 11.38
N PHE A 113 7.42 -4.86 10.88
CA PHE A 113 6.34 -5.38 11.72
C PHE A 113 6.67 -6.76 12.30
N GLU A 114 7.35 -7.61 11.54
CA GLU A 114 7.77 -8.95 11.98
C GLU A 114 8.74 -8.89 13.16
N ALA A 115 9.70 -7.96 13.14
CA ALA A 115 10.73 -7.83 14.18
C ALA A 115 10.34 -6.91 15.34
N TRP A 116 9.25 -6.14 15.18
CA TRP A 116 8.78 -5.22 16.21
C TRP A 116 8.31 -5.96 17.48
N GLU A 117 8.69 -5.45 18.65
CA GLU A 117 8.30 -6.02 19.93
C GLU A 117 7.17 -5.20 20.58
N PRO A 118 5.99 -5.78 20.78
CA PRO A 118 4.84 -5.07 21.34
C PRO A 118 5.02 -4.73 22.84
N ALA A 119 5.94 -5.36 23.53
CA ALA A 119 6.18 -5.15 24.98
C ALA A 119 4.90 -5.25 25.83
N GLY A 120 4.04 -6.23 25.54
CA GLY A 120 2.78 -6.45 26.25
C GLY A 120 1.61 -5.53 25.87
N ARG A 121 1.82 -4.60 24.93
CA ARG A 121 0.75 -3.71 24.43
C ARG A 121 -0.23 -4.48 23.54
N THR A 122 -1.50 -4.13 23.65
CA THR A 122 -2.59 -4.63 22.81
C THR A 122 -3.40 -3.48 22.23
N PHE A 123 -4.07 -3.74 21.10
CA PHE A 123 -4.75 -2.72 20.32
C PHE A 123 -6.17 -3.13 19.97
N ASP A 124 -7.05 -2.16 19.78
CA ASP A 124 -8.41 -2.36 19.31
C ASP A 124 -8.45 -2.51 17.79
N ALA A 125 -7.52 -1.85 17.10
CA ALA A 125 -7.34 -2.02 15.67
C ALA A 125 -5.86 -2.12 15.29
N VAL A 126 -5.56 -2.96 14.29
CA VAL A 126 -4.30 -2.97 13.55
C VAL A 126 -4.65 -2.57 12.12
N ILE A 127 -4.07 -1.47 11.65
CA ILE A 127 -4.26 -0.98 10.29
C ILE A 127 -2.97 -1.11 9.49
N ALA A 128 -3.11 -1.30 8.18
CA ALA A 128 -2.01 -1.28 7.23
C ALA A 128 -2.45 -0.57 5.94
N ALA A 129 -2.03 0.68 5.82
CA ALA A 129 -2.42 1.59 4.76
C ALA A 129 -1.38 1.60 3.62
N GLN A 130 -1.62 0.90 2.52
CA GLN A 130 -0.67 0.74 1.40
C GLN A 130 0.66 0.08 1.80
N SER A 131 0.72 -0.68 2.88
CA SER A 131 1.96 -1.22 3.45
C SER A 131 2.01 -2.75 3.52
N TRP A 132 0.86 -3.43 3.58
CA TRP A 132 0.80 -4.87 3.85
C TRP A 132 1.55 -5.76 2.86
N HIS A 133 1.74 -5.32 1.64
CA HIS A 133 2.53 -6.06 0.64
C HIS A 133 4.04 -6.11 0.95
N TRP A 134 4.52 -5.32 1.93
CA TRP A 134 5.87 -5.37 2.48
C TRP A 134 5.99 -6.26 3.72
N VAL A 135 4.88 -6.76 4.24
CA VAL A 135 4.80 -7.66 5.39
C VAL A 135 4.66 -9.09 4.89
N ASP A 136 5.30 -10.05 5.57
CA ASP A 136 5.02 -11.47 5.31
C ASP A 136 3.55 -11.76 5.61
N PRO A 137 2.76 -12.24 4.64
CA PRO A 137 1.31 -12.26 4.78
C PRO A 137 0.80 -13.20 5.87
N VAL A 138 1.50 -14.29 6.16
CA VAL A 138 1.12 -15.25 7.21
C VAL A 138 1.64 -14.79 8.57
N ALA A 139 2.95 -14.54 8.67
CA ALA A 139 3.57 -14.07 9.91
C ALA A 139 2.97 -12.74 10.39
N GLY A 140 2.65 -11.84 9.45
CA GLY A 140 1.99 -10.57 9.74
C GLY A 140 0.58 -10.75 10.28
N ALA A 141 -0.25 -11.62 9.68
CA ALA A 141 -1.60 -11.89 10.16
C ALA A 141 -1.59 -12.57 11.54
N GLU A 142 -0.70 -13.52 11.77
CA GLU A 142 -0.51 -14.14 13.09
C GLU A 142 -0.07 -13.11 14.15
N LYS A 143 0.86 -12.21 13.78
CA LYS A 143 1.31 -11.17 14.70
C LYS A 143 0.21 -10.15 14.98
N ALA A 144 -0.56 -9.76 13.97
CA ALA A 144 -1.73 -8.90 14.16
C ALA A 144 -2.73 -9.51 15.15
N ALA A 145 -3.02 -10.81 15.02
CA ALA A 145 -3.88 -11.52 15.95
C ALA A 145 -3.36 -11.52 17.39
N ARG A 146 -2.03 -11.63 17.58
CA ARG A 146 -1.43 -11.61 18.94
C ARG A 146 -1.50 -10.25 19.62
N VAL A 147 -1.42 -9.16 18.84
CA VAL A 147 -1.43 -7.79 19.39
C VAL A 147 -2.80 -7.14 19.41
N LEU A 148 -3.78 -7.71 18.72
CA LEU A 148 -5.17 -7.29 18.82
C LEU A 148 -5.80 -7.78 20.13
N ARG A 149 -6.64 -6.97 20.76
CA ARG A 149 -7.56 -7.39 21.80
C ARG A 149 -8.57 -8.40 21.22
N PRO A 150 -9.21 -9.26 22.04
CA PRO A 150 -10.36 -10.04 21.57
C PRO A 150 -11.40 -9.13 20.89
N HIS A 151 -11.93 -9.55 19.76
CA HIS A 151 -12.84 -8.77 18.90
C HIS A 151 -12.24 -7.50 18.27
N GLY A 152 -10.95 -7.24 18.46
CA GLY A 152 -10.23 -6.17 17.75
C GLY A 152 -10.14 -6.45 16.24
N ARG A 153 -9.94 -5.39 15.44
CA ARG A 153 -10.02 -5.44 13.99
C ARG A 153 -8.65 -5.32 13.31
N LEU A 154 -8.36 -6.22 12.39
CA LEU A 154 -7.33 -6.02 11.37
C LEU A 154 -7.96 -5.35 10.14
N ALA A 155 -7.36 -4.28 9.62
CA ALA A 155 -7.80 -3.62 8.40
C ALA A 155 -6.62 -3.29 7.50
N VAL A 156 -6.55 -3.98 6.36
CA VAL A 156 -5.56 -3.77 5.30
C VAL A 156 -6.22 -3.04 4.14
N PHE A 157 -5.74 -1.86 3.77
CA PHE A 157 -6.39 -1.07 2.73
C PHE A 157 -5.41 -0.27 1.87
N GLY A 158 -5.89 0.15 0.70
CA GLY A 158 -5.08 0.94 -0.22
C GLY A 158 -5.86 1.44 -1.43
N HIS A 159 -5.25 2.40 -2.12
CA HIS A 159 -5.83 3.02 -3.31
C HIS A 159 -5.46 2.27 -4.59
N VAL A 160 -6.43 2.13 -5.45
CA VAL A 160 -6.25 1.83 -6.87
C VAL A 160 -6.44 3.13 -7.64
N PHE A 161 -5.46 3.47 -8.47
CA PHE A 161 -5.43 4.67 -9.29
C PHE A 161 -5.97 4.33 -10.68
N GLU A 162 -6.98 5.05 -11.15
CA GLU A 162 -7.58 4.86 -12.46
C GLU A 162 -7.56 6.19 -13.24
N PRO A 163 -6.38 6.59 -13.76
CA PRO A 163 -6.25 7.80 -14.56
C PRO A 163 -7.05 7.67 -15.88
N PRO A 164 -7.52 8.78 -16.46
CA PRO A 164 -8.12 8.74 -17.79
C PRO A 164 -7.09 8.26 -18.83
N ALA A 165 -7.58 7.68 -19.92
CA ALA A 165 -6.72 7.07 -20.95
C ALA A 165 -5.71 8.08 -21.52
N GLU A 166 -6.12 9.33 -21.66
CA GLU A 166 -5.32 10.45 -22.17
C GLU A 166 -4.08 10.75 -21.30
N VAL A 167 -4.09 10.36 -20.02
CA VAL A 167 -2.94 10.46 -19.09
C VAL A 167 -2.24 9.11 -18.94
N ALA A 168 -3.00 8.02 -18.87
CA ALA A 168 -2.47 6.68 -18.63
C ALA A 168 -1.61 6.15 -19.79
N GLU A 169 -2.06 6.36 -21.04
CA GLU A 169 -1.37 5.85 -22.22
C GLU A 169 -0.02 6.54 -22.47
N PRO A 170 0.08 7.89 -22.44
CA PRO A 170 1.36 8.60 -22.52
C PRO A 170 2.32 8.21 -21.38
N PHE A 171 1.82 8.07 -20.16
CA PHE A 171 2.62 7.59 -19.04
C PHE A 171 3.19 6.20 -19.31
N ALA A 172 2.35 5.22 -19.68
CA ALA A 172 2.79 3.86 -19.95
C ALA A 172 3.80 3.80 -21.12
N ALA A 173 3.59 4.59 -22.18
CA ALA A 173 4.50 4.67 -23.30
C ALA A 173 5.86 5.27 -22.92
N ALA A 174 5.87 6.36 -22.14
CA ALA A 174 7.09 6.98 -21.66
C ALA A 174 7.86 6.08 -20.68
N TYR A 175 7.14 5.42 -19.77
CA TYR A 175 7.73 4.50 -18.80
C TYR A 175 8.39 3.29 -19.48
N ARG A 176 7.73 2.65 -20.45
CA ARG A 176 8.32 1.55 -21.23
C ARG A 176 9.62 1.95 -21.95
N ARG A 177 9.68 3.18 -22.49
CA ARG A 177 10.92 3.69 -23.12
C ARG A 177 12.02 3.96 -22.11
N ALA A 178 11.65 4.51 -20.94
CA ALA A 178 12.59 4.87 -19.90
C ALA A 178 13.15 3.65 -19.14
N ALA A 179 12.33 2.62 -18.93
CA ALA A 179 12.68 1.43 -18.14
C ALA A 179 12.17 0.14 -18.81
N PRO A 180 12.70 -0.25 -19.98
CA PRO A 180 12.21 -1.42 -20.74
C PRO A 180 12.31 -2.72 -19.95
N ASP A 181 13.34 -2.88 -19.12
CA ASP A 181 13.59 -4.07 -18.30
C ASP A 181 12.83 -4.08 -16.97
N SER A 182 12.03 -3.05 -16.69
CA SER A 182 11.24 -2.98 -15.46
C SER A 182 10.10 -4.01 -15.49
N PRO A 183 9.85 -4.74 -14.39
CA PRO A 183 8.70 -5.64 -14.29
C PRO A 183 7.34 -4.93 -14.46
N PHE A 184 7.32 -3.60 -14.33
CA PHE A 184 6.13 -2.77 -14.59
C PHE A 184 5.95 -2.37 -16.05
N SER A 185 6.97 -2.54 -16.91
CA SER A 185 6.93 -2.14 -18.34
C SER A 185 5.99 -3.00 -19.18
N GLY A 186 5.78 -4.26 -18.80
CA GLY A 186 4.90 -5.20 -19.49
C GLY A 186 3.45 -5.18 -19.03
N GLN A 187 3.11 -4.41 -17.99
CA GLN A 187 1.73 -4.38 -17.49
C GLN A 187 0.84 -3.59 -18.46
N PRO A 188 -0.32 -4.14 -18.86
CA PRO A 188 -1.28 -3.41 -19.67
C PRO A 188 -1.80 -2.20 -18.87
N ALA A 189 -1.91 -1.05 -19.51
CA ALA A 189 -2.44 0.19 -18.91
C ALA A 189 -3.93 0.05 -18.48
N ARG A 190 -4.55 -1.08 -18.77
CA ARG A 190 -5.98 -1.33 -18.53
C ARG A 190 -6.18 -2.47 -17.54
N ARG A 191 -6.99 -2.23 -16.52
CA ARG A 191 -7.54 -3.07 -15.44
C ARG A 191 -6.66 -3.18 -14.17
N PRO A 192 -6.17 -2.07 -13.60
CA PRO A 192 -5.51 -2.14 -12.30
C PRO A 192 -6.47 -2.67 -11.22
N LEU A 193 -7.77 -2.33 -11.27
CA LEU A 193 -8.75 -2.70 -10.24
C LEU A 193 -8.87 -4.23 -10.06
N GLU A 194 -9.04 -5.00 -11.15
CA GLU A 194 -9.15 -6.47 -11.07
C GLU A 194 -7.89 -7.11 -10.46
N THR A 195 -6.71 -6.61 -10.83
CA THR A 195 -5.44 -7.10 -10.28
C THR A 195 -5.33 -6.83 -8.78
N TYR A 196 -5.72 -5.62 -8.35
CA TYR A 196 -5.73 -5.27 -6.93
C TYR A 196 -6.79 -6.06 -6.16
N GLN A 197 -8.01 -6.23 -6.70
CA GLN A 197 -9.04 -7.07 -6.08
C GLN A 197 -8.57 -8.51 -5.85
N ALA A 198 -7.91 -9.10 -6.86
CA ALA A 198 -7.30 -10.43 -6.70
C ALA A 198 -6.20 -10.45 -5.63
N GLY A 199 -5.42 -9.37 -5.50
CA GLY A 199 -4.43 -9.20 -4.45
C GLY A 199 -5.06 -9.14 -3.05
N TYR A 200 -6.12 -8.35 -2.89
CA TYR A 200 -6.86 -8.23 -1.63
C TYR A 200 -7.60 -9.53 -1.26
N ALA A 201 -8.11 -10.29 -2.24
CA ALA A 201 -8.66 -11.62 -2.01
C ALA A 201 -7.61 -12.59 -1.44
N LYS A 202 -6.38 -12.57 -1.97
CA LYS A 202 -5.28 -13.37 -1.42
C LYS A 202 -4.91 -12.97 0.01
N ILE A 203 -4.99 -11.68 0.35
CA ILE A 203 -4.80 -11.24 1.74
C ILE A 203 -5.88 -11.86 2.64
N ALA A 204 -7.15 -11.84 2.20
CA ALA A 204 -8.24 -12.49 2.93
C ALA A 204 -7.98 -13.98 3.16
N ASP A 205 -7.51 -14.71 2.12
CA ASP A 205 -7.18 -16.13 2.24
C ASP A 205 -6.08 -16.38 3.27
N ARG A 206 -5.03 -15.54 3.30
CA ARG A 206 -3.94 -15.65 4.29
C ARG A 206 -4.40 -15.33 5.71
N ILE A 207 -5.33 -14.41 5.87
CA ILE A 207 -5.95 -14.13 7.18
C ILE A 207 -6.76 -15.36 7.65
N ARG A 208 -7.57 -15.98 6.76
CA ARG A 208 -8.32 -17.21 7.07
C ARG A 208 -7.42 -18.36 7.49
N GLU A 209 -6.30 -18.56 6.79
CA GLU A 209 -5.33 -19.64 7.09
C GLU A 209 -4.81 -19.60 8.53
N THR A 210 -4.80 -18.43 9.18
CA THR A 210 -4.36 -18.35 10.59
C THR A 210 -5.36 -18.97 11.58
N GLY A 211 -6.63 -19.07 11.21
CA GLY A 211 -7.70 -19.55 12.11
C GLY A 211 -7.97 -18.63 13.32
N ARG A 212 -7.40 -17.41 13.33
CA ARG A 212 -7.47 -16.49 14.47
C ARG A 212 -8.52 -15.37 14.26
N PHE A 213 -9.12 -15.30 13.10
CA PHE A 213 -10.05 -14.25 12.72
C PHE A 213 -11.39 -14.85 12.28
N GLU A 214 -12.44 -14.08 12.42
CA GLU A 214 -13.70 -14.31 11.72
C GLU A 214 -13.49 -14.22 10.21
N ASP A 215 -14.51 -14.60 9.41
CA ASP A 215 -14.37 -14.55 7.94
C ASP A 215 -14.11 -13.12 7.46
N PRO A 216 -13.02 -12.88 6.71
CA PRO A 216 -12.67 -11.54 6.26
C PRO A 216 -13.72 -10.91 5.35
N GLU A 217 -14.03 -9.65 5.59
CA GLU A 217 -14.86 -8.82 4.73
C GLU A 217 -14.01 -8.04 3.72
N GLN A 218 -14.58 -7.77 2.55
CA GLN A 218 -13.99 -6.86 1.58
C GLN A 218 -14.87 -5.64 1.41
N TRP A 219 -14.26 -4.44 1.55
CA TRP A 219 -14.95 -3.18 1.39
C TRP A 219 -14.38 -2.41 0.21
N ARG A 220 -15.25 -1.60 -0.41
CA ARG A 220 -14.91 -0.77 -1.55
C ARG A 220 -15.46 0.63 -1.36
N PHE A 221 -14.62 1.66 -1.62
CA PHE A 221 -14.98 3.06 -1.57
C PHE A 221 -14.52 3.72 -2.86
N ASP A 222 -15.46 4.16 -3.69
CA ASP A 222 -15.16 4.85 -4.94
C ASP A 222 -15.21 6.36 -4.70
N TRP A 223 -14.21 7.05 -5.19
CA TRP A 223 -14.09 8.49 -5.07
C TRP A 223 -13.24 9.07 -6.19
N GLN A 224 -13.15 10.39 -6.27
CA GLN A 224 -12.38 11.05 -7.29
C GLN A 224 -11.70 12.31 -6.75
N ARG A 225 -10.60 12.70 -7.39
CA ARG A 225 -9.88 13.93 -7.11
C ARG A 225 -9.40 14.56 -8.42
N SER A 226 -9.62 15.86 -8.59
CA SER A 226 -9.00 16.62 -9.67
C SER A 226 -7.59 16.99 -9.29
N TYR A 227 -6.68 16.84 -10.24
CA TYR A 227 -5.29 17.24 -10.14
C TYR A 227 -4.96 18.29 -11.18
N THR A 228 -4.20 19.30 -10.78
CA THR A 228 -3.47 20.11 -11.73
C THR A 228 -2.26 19.36 -12.25
N ARG A 229 -1.67 19.87 -13.33
CA ARG A 229 -0.41 19.35 -13.86
C ARG A 229 0.68 19.28 -12.78
N GLU A 230 0.87 20.34 -12.02
CA GLU A 230 1.88 20.47 -10.97
C GLU A 230 1.65 19.45 -9.86
N GLU A 231 0.43 19.36 -9.33
CA GLU A 231 0.08 18.41 -8.28
C GLU A 231 0.34 16.97 -8.70
N TRP A 232 0.00 16.62 -9.96
CA TRP A 232 0.21 15.26 -10.45
C TRP A 232 1.70 14.96 -10.68
N LEU A 233 2.46 15.89 -11.26
CA LEU A 233 3.90 15.74 -11.46
C LEU A 233 4.68 15.76 -10.12
N GLU A 234 4.10 16.32 -9.06
CA GLU A 234 4.64 16.20 -7.71
C GLU A 234 4.39 14.82 -7.11
N LEU A 235 3.20 14.23 -7.36
CA LEU A 235 2.82 12.92 -6.83
C LEU A 235 3.60 11.78 -7.51
N LEU A 236 3.72 11.80 -8.83
CA LEU A 236 4.27 10.70 -9.62
C LEU A 236 5.62 10.16 -9.10
N PRO A 237 6.64 10.98 -8.80
CA PRO A 237 7.93 10.50 -8.31
C PRO A 237 7.87 9.77 -6.97
N THR A 238 6.75 9.90 -6.23
CA THR A 238 6.53 9.18 -4.98
C THR A 238 5.96 7.77 -5.21
N THR A 239 5.69 7.36 -6.45
CA THR A 239 5.13 6.05 -6.78
C THR A 239 6.22 5.01 -7.06
N GLY A 240 6.03 3.78 -6.60
CA GLY A 240 7.08 2.74 -6.53
C GLY A 240 7.81 2.41 -7.83
N GLY A 241 7.15 2.59 -8.99
CA GLY A 241 7.80 2.39 -10.28
C GLY A 241 8.78 3.50 -10.66
N LEU A 242 8.56 4.72 -10.16
CA LEU A 242 9.34 5.91 -10.53
C LEU A 242 10.44 6.26 -9.52
N THR A 243 10.33 5.85 -8.27
CA THR A 243 11.36 6.10 -7.24
C THR A 243 12.74 5.53 -7.59
N ARG A 244 12.81 4.60 -8.54
CA ARG A 244 14.04 3.90 -8.95
C ARG A 244 14.57 4.34 -10.31
N LEU A 245 13.90 5.27 -10.99
CA LEU A 245 14.37 5.81 -12.26
C LEU A 245 15.55 6.76 -12.04
N ARG A 246 16.51 6.74 -12.96
CA ARG A 246 17.55 7.76 -13.01
C ARG A 246 16.94 9.13 -13.32
N PRO A 247 17.57 10.24 -12.91
CA PRO A 247 17.00 11.58 -13.08
C PRO A 247 16.53 11.89 -14.51
N GLU A 248 17.30 11.48 -15.52
CA GLU A 248 16.96 11.74 -16.94
C GLU A 248 15.75 10.92 -17.38
N GLN A 249 15.65 9.66 -16.90
CA GLN A 249 14.52 8.80 -17.19
C GLN A 249 13.24 9.33 -16.54
N LEU A 250 13.34 9.76 -15.28
CA LEU A 250 12.23 10.37 -14.56
C LEU A 250 11.77 11.65 -15.26
N ALA A 251 12.71 12.53 -15.63
CA ALA A 251 12.39 13.77 -16.33
C ALA A 251 11.66 13.51 -17.66
N ALA A 252 12.09 12.51 -18.44
CA ALA A 252 11.43 12.13 -19.68
C ALA A 252 9.99 11.65 -19.47
N VAL A 253 9.74 10.84 -18.41
CA VAL A 253 8.39 10.39 -18.06
C VAL A 253 7.53 11.55 -17.62
N LEU A 254 8.03 12.41 -16.71
CA LEU A 254 7.29 13.58 -16.22
C LEU A 254 6.97 14.57 -17.34
N GLY A 255 7.92 14.78 -18.27
CA GLY A 255 7.69 15.63 -19.45
C GLY A 255 6.55 15.13 -20.33
N ALA A 256 6.54 13.83 -20.65
CA ALA A 256 5.50 13.23 -21.47
C ALA A 256 4.12 13.31 -20.81
N VAL A 257 4.05 13.07 -19.50
CA VAL A 257 2.80 13.17 -18.74
C VAL A 257 2.34 14.62 -18.62
N GLY A 258 3.28 15.55 -18.38
CA GLY A 258 2.98 16.99 -18.34
C GLY A 258 2.34 17.48 -19.64
N HIS A 259 2.93 17.14 -20.79
CA HIS A 259 2.35 17.48 -22.10
C HIS A 259 0.94 16.89 -22.31
N ALA A 260 0.72 15.65 -21.85
CA ALA A 260 -0.60 15.04 -21.94
C ALA A 260 -1.65 15.79 -21.10
N ILE A 261 -1.28 16.25 -19.90
CA ILE A 261 -2.17 17.03 -19.03
C ILE A 261 -2.40 18.43 -19.61
N ASP A 262 -1.37 19.06 -20.21
CA ASP A 262 -1.51 20.35 -20.88
C ASP A 262 -2.52 20.28 -22.03
N ALA A 263 -2.51 19.19 -22.80
CA ALA A 263 -3.50 18.93 -23.85
C ALA A 263 -4.94 18.80 -23.35
N LEU A 264 -5.12 18.49 -22.04
CA LEU A 264 -6.42 18.43 -21.36
C LEU A 264 -6.80 19.78 -20.68
N GLY A 265 -6.05 20.85 -20.93
CA GLY A 265 -6.27 22.16 -20.31
C GLY A 265 -5.63 22.29 -18.92
N GLY A 266 -4.53 21.56 -18.67
CA GLY A 266 -3.71 21.70 -17.47
C GLY A 266 -4.22 20.97 -16.23
N ARG A 267 -5.30 20.17 -16.35
CA ARG A 267 -5.89 19.39 -15.25
C ARG A 267 -6.63 18.16 -15.75
N PHE A 268 -6.81 17.19 -14.85
CA PHE A 268 -7.65 16.01 -15.10
C PHE A 268 -8.26 15.50 -13.80
N THR A 269 -9.30 14.65 -13.91
CA THR A 269 -9.90 13.98 -12.77
C THR A 269 -9.40 12.55 -12.71
N MET A 270 -8.77 12.19 -11.59
CA MET A 270 -8.39 10.84 -11.22
C MET A 270 -9.56 10.15 -10.55
N ARG A 271 -9.93 8.97 -11.02
CA ARG A 271 -10.81 8.07 -10.30
C ARG A 271 -9.98 7.17 -9.39
N TYR A 272 -10.48 6.98 -8.19
CA TYR A 272 -9.90 6.11 -7.19
C TYR A 272 -10.92 5.07 -6.73
N THR A 273 -10.44 3.86 -6.55
CA THR A 273 -11.12 2.87 -5.71
C THR A 273 -10.21 2.57 -4.52
N THR A 274 -10.70 2.80 -3.31
CA THR A 274 -10.04 2.32 -2.10
C THR A 274 -10.61 0.96 -1.76
N LEU A 275 -9.74 -0.05 -1.79
CA LEU A 275 -10.09 -1.42 -1.38
C LEU A 275 -9.62 -1.66 0.05
N ALA A 276 -10.40 -2.40 0.82
CA ALA A 276 -9.99 -2.88 2.13
C ALA A 276 -10.36 -4.36 2.31
N THR A 277 -9.45 -5.12 2.92
CA THR A 277 -9.73 -6.42 3.52
C THR A 277 -9.66 -6.25 5.03
N THR A 278 -10.71 -6.61 5.74
CA THR A 278 -10.81 -6.46 7.18
C THR A 278 -11.33 -7.73 7.83
N ALA A 279 -10.85 -8.04 9.03
CA ALA A 279 -11.30 -9.19 9.79
C ALA A 279 -11.29 -8.89 11.29
N VAL A 280 -12.23 -9.44 12.02
CA VAL A 280 -12.33 -9.35 13.48
C VAL A 280 -11.57 -10.51 14.11
N ARG A 281 -10.72 -10.23 15.10
CA ARG A 281 -10.07 -11.30 15.86
C ARG A 281 -11.11 -12.08 16.65
N THR A 282 -11.06 -13.42 16.59
CA THR A 282 -11.90 -14.28 17.43
C THR A 282 -11.55 -14.10 18.91
N GLY A 283 -12.53 -14.29 19.79
CA GLY A 283 -12.31 -14.22 21.24
C GLY A 283 -11.62 -15.46 21.85
N ALA A 284 -11.30 -16.46 21.02
CA ALA A 284 -10.60 -17.66 21.49
C ALA A 284 -9.09 -17.38 21.66
N ASP A 285 -8.54 -17.76 22.80
CA ASP A 285 -7.10 -17.73 23.13
C ASP A 285 -6.29 -18.75 22.30
#